data_e30db0d9e18544744cd658737ddcec28
#
_entry.id   e30db0d9e18544744cd658737ddcec28
#
_cell.length_a   1.000
_cell.length_b   1.000
_cell.length_c   1.000
_cell.angle_alpha   90.00
_cell.angle_beta   90.00
_cell.angle_gamma   90.00
#
_symmetry.space_group_name_H-M   'P 1'
#
loop_
_entity.id
_entity.type
_entity.pdbx_description
1 polymer ?
#
loop_
_entity_poly.entity_id
_entity_poly.type
_entity_poly.pdbx_seq_one_letter_code
_entity_poly.pdbx_strand_id
1 'polypeptide(L)'
;MAVDLKLIGERYSIIVLVFFPIYVFLQPPATVVLRKLGPRTFLPTITILWGIAMICFGFVKQWYEMIPLRLVLGVFEAGFFPGCAYLLSCWYPRYELQKRNAVFYLIGSMSSAFSGILAYGFWQMNGLGDLGSDYGQHYGPTKLKPHAPSGIMPGIAGWRWIFIMQGLITVVVGTIGVFTLVDFPELAAKRSKTSMSFLSEKEAAFVVARIEKDRHDVIAEPFQLGQYLKNALDLKVLGFACLFGLTTTVTYAIAYFLPIILNAGESLNHLPYQDHITLTTMTGMGFSVGASQCLIAPPYVVAAIVMFACAVIGDKYHIRGPLVMINAAYGIVGLAMLGFVDNLAARYVGAFLATTSCNANVPCVLTWQANNIRGQWKRALASATLVGAGGIGGIIGSTVFREQDKPTYRPGMYTTMIASALIIIISAMLELKFVRANRRAAAGGKVIEGLEGFRYTL
;
A
#
# COMPACT_ATOMS: atom_id res chain seq x y z
N MET A 1 -6.63 23.86 -4.52
CA MET A 1 -6.84 23.32 -3.16
C MET A 1 -6.07 24.13 -2.10
N ALA A 2 -4.73 24.24 -2.17
CA ALA A 2 -3.96 24.96 -1.12
C ALA A 2 -4.42 26.41 -0.91
N VAL A 3 -4.71 27.12 -1.99
CA VAL A 3 -5.24 28.50 -1.97
C VAL A 3 -6.67 28.53 -1.44
N ASP A 4 -7.55 27.68 -1.97
CA ASP A 4 -8.98 27.69 -1.65
C ASP A 4 -9.26 27.35 -0.19
N LEU A 5 -8.52 26.36 0.36
CA LEU A 5 -8.65 25.92 1.75
C LEU A 5 -7.66 26.61 2.71
N LYS A 6 -6.88 27.59 2.22
CA LYS A 6 -5.88 28.32 3.01
C LYS A 6 -4.96 27.40 3.79
N LEU A 7 -4.35 26.44 3.10
CA LEU A 7 -3.42 25.46 3.69
C LEU A 7 -2.06 26.13 3.96
N ILE A 8 -2.00 26.98 4.99
CA ILE A 8 -0.80 27.72 5.40
C ILE A 8 -0.07 26.93 6.50
N GLY A 9 1.26 26.90 6.45
CA GLY A 9 2.08 26.22 7.44
C GLY A 9 1.85 24.70 7.44
N GLU A 10 1.69 24.10 8.60
CA GLU A 10 1.61 22.64 8.77
C GLU A 10 0.21 22.03 8.54
N ARG A 11 -0.78 22.83 8.14
CA ARG A 11 -2.17 22.36 7.98
C ARG A 11 -2.30 21.18 7.02
N TYR A 12 -1.54 21.20 5.93
CA TYR A 12 -1.51 20.08 4.98
C TYR A 12 -0.99 18.79 5.64
N SER A 13 0.12 18.89 6.36
CA SER A 13 0.72 17.75 7.07
C SER A 13 -0.23 17.18 8.12
N ILE A 14 -0.94 18.03 8.87
CA ILE A 14 -1.94 17.59 9.86
C ILE A 14 -3.06 16.80 9.18
N ILE A 15 -3.62 17.31 8.06
CA ILE A 15 -4.68 16.63 7.31
C ILE A 15 -4.23 15.25 6.82
N VAL A 16 -2.98 15.12 6.38
CA VAL A 16 -2.43 13.85 5.90
C VAL A 16 -2.16 12.89 7.06
N LEU A 17 -1.56 13.38 8.14
CA LEU A 17 -1.10 12.53 9.25
C LEU A 17 -2.24 12.03 10.15
N VAL A 18 -3.30 12.80 10.30
CA VAL A 18 -4.44 12.46 11.17
C VAL A 18 -5.14 11.15 10.77
N PHE A 19 -5.07 10.76 9.51
CA PHE A 19 -5.61 9.50 9.01
C PHE A 19 -4.92 8.27 9.62
N PHE A 20 -3.59 8.27 9.70
CA PHE A 20 -2.80 7.08 10.01
C PHE A 20 -3.03 6.49 11.41
N PRO A 21 -3.11 7.26 12.52
CA PRO A 21 -3.34 6.68 13.84
C PRO A 21 -4.60 5.82 13.89
N ILE A 22 -5.73 6.34 13.39
CA ILE A 22 -6.99 5.60 13.35
C ILE A 22 -6.88 4.39 12.43
N TYR A 23 -6.31 4.55 11.24
CA TYR A 23 -6.07 3.47 10.31
C TYR A 23 -5.27 2.32 10.94
N VAL A 24 -4.19 2.62 11.67
CA VAL A 24 -3.34 1.61 12.32
C VAL A 24 -4.06 0.92 13.49
N PHE A 25 -4.67 1.69 14.39
CA PHE A 25 -5.29 1.12 15.60
C PHE A 25 -6.55 0.30 15.31
N LEU A 26 -7.28 0.63 14.26
CA LEU A 26 -8.53 -0.07 13.92
C LEU A 26 -8.34 -1.34 13.08
N GLN A 27 -7.15 -1.63 12.56
CA GLN A 27 -6.92 -2.83 11.77
C GLN A 27 -7.17 -4.15 12.54
N PRO A 28 -6.66 -4.36 13.77
CA PRO A 28 -6.97 -5.56 14.52
C PRO A 28 -8.46 -5.76 14.81
N PRO A 29 -9.21 -4.78 15.34
CA PRO A 29 -10.66 -4.96 15.54
C PRO A 29 -11.42 -5.13 14.21
N ALA A 30 -11.01 -4.47 13.13
CA ALA A 30 -11.64 -4.63 11.81
C ALA A 30 -11.51 -6.06 11.28
N THR A 31 -10.38 -6.74 11.47
CA THR A 31 -10.20 -8.14 11.07
C THR A 31 -11.05 -9.10 11.91
N VAL A 32 -11.32 -8.79 13.18
CA VAL A 32 -12.27 -9.55 14.00
C VAL A 32 -13.70 -9.38 13.50
N VAL A 33 -14.09 -8.14 13.15
CA VAL A 33 -15.42 -7.86 12.58
C VAL A 33 -15.58 -8.55 11.23
N LEU A 34 -14.56 -8.47 10.35
CA LEU A 34 -14.51 -9.19 9.09
C LEU A 34 -14.78 -10.68 9.26
N ARG A 35 -14.14 -11.32 10.25
CA ARG A 35 -14.31 -12.77 10.51
C ARG A 35 -15.71 -13.11 11.00
N LYS A 36 -16.34 -12.22 11.77
CA LYS A 36 -17.70 -12.43 12.30
C LYS A 36 -18.79 -12.16 11.26
N LEU A 37 -18.66 -11.10 10.48
CA LEU A 37 -19.66 -10.69 9.48
C LEU A 37 -19.54 -11.40 8.14
N GLY A 38 -18.34 -11.93 7.86
CA GLY A 38 -17.96 -12.46 6.54
C GLY A 38 -17.41 -11.38 5.59
N PRO A 39 -16.41 -11.74 4.76
CA PRO A 39 -15.75 -10.81 3.85
C PRO A 39 -16.71 -10.25 2.78
N ARG A 40 -17.65 -11.05 2.35
CA ARG A 40 -18.62 -10.68 1.33
C ARG A 40 -19.52 -9.49 1.74
N THR A 41 -19.88 -9.40 3.01
CA THR A 41 -20.67 -8.29 3.53
C THR A 41 -19.75 -7.14 3.97
N PHE A 42 -18.68 -7.46 4.69
CA PHE A 42 -17.83 -6.47 5.31
C PHE A 42 -17.04 -5.65 4.30
N LEU A 43 -16.31 -6.29 3.38
CA LEU A 43 -15.41 -5.59 2.45
C LEU A 43 -16.15 -4.61 1.51
N PRO A 44 -17.25 -5.00 0.84
CA PRO A 44 -17.97 -4.05 0.00
C PRO A 44 -18.59 -2.90 0.80
N THR A 45 -19.13 -3.19 2.00
CA THR A 45 -19.74 -2.16 2.85
C THR A 45 -18.73 -1.08 3.23
N ILE A 46 -17.55 -1.46 3.73
CA ILE A 46 -16.52 -0.48 4.07
C ILE A 46 -16.02 0.27 2.83
N THR A 47 -15.93 -0.38 1.66
CA THR A 47 -15.52 0.25 0.40
C THR A 47 -16.53 1.31 -0.05
N ILE A 48 -17.83 1.02 0.02
CA ILE A 48 -18.88 1.99 -0.32
C ILE A 48 -18.84 3.18 0.65
N LEU A 49 -18.72 2.93 1.94
CA LEU A 49 -18.68 3.99 2.96
C LEU A 49 -17.43 4.87 2.82
N TRP A 50 -16.28 4.29 2.55
CA TRP A 50 -15.08 5.04 2.24
C TRP A 50 -15.21 5.85 0.94
N GLY A 51 -15.82 5.27 -0.13
CA GLY A 51 -16.10 5.99 -1.36
C GLY A 51 -17.01 7.20 -1.16
N ILE A 52 -18.06 7.07 -0.33
CA ILE A 52 -18.92 8.19 0.07
C ILE A 52 -18.13 9.26 0.83
N ALA A 53 -17.28 8.86 1.79
CA ALA A 53 -16.41 9.79 2.51
C ALA A 53 -15.48 10.56 1.54
N MET A 54 -14.93 9.88 0.51
CA MET A 54 -14.14 10.51 -0.53
C MET A 54 -14.93 11.53 -1.35
N ILE A 55 -16.18 11.25 -1.70
CA ILE A 55 -17.06 12.22 -2.38
C ILE A 55 -17.26 13.46 -1.51
N CYS A 56 -17.46 13.29 -0.21
CA CYS A 56 -17.63 14.41 0.74
C CYS A 56 -16.42 15.35 0.78
N PHE A 57 -15.19 14.87 0.55
CA PHE A 57 -14.02 15.75 0.40
C PHE A 57 -14.15 16.78 -0.72
N GLY A 58 -14.89 16.47 -1.78
CA GLY A 58 -15.16 17.41 -2.88
C GLY A 58 -16.00 18.63 -2.46
N PHE A 59 -16.75 18.53 -1.36
CA PHE A 59 -17.67 19.57 -0.88
C PHE A 59 -17.16 20.38 0.33
N VAL A 60 -15.94 20.11 0.78
CA VAL A 60 -15.30 20.81 1.91
C VAL A 60 -15.04 22.28 1.55
N LYS A 61 -15.37 23.17 2.47
CA LYS A 61 -15.15 24.63 2.34
C LYS A 61 -13.96 25.13 3.16
N GLN A 62 -13.68 24.49 4.28
CA GLN A 62 -12.62 24.88 5.21
C GLN A 62 -11.67 23.71 5.48
N TRP A 63 -10.40 24.01 5.73
CA TRP A 63 -9.36 22.99 5.94
C TRP A 63 -9.66 22.06 7.13
N TYR A 64 -10.25 22.57 8.20
CA TYR A 64 -10.56 21.78 9.40
C TYR A 64 -11.70 20.76 9.17
N GLU A 65 -12.57 20.98 8.19
CA GLU A 65 -13.61 20.00 7.81
C GLU A 65 -13.02 18.73 7.17
N MET A 66 -11.79 18.83 6.66
CA MET A 66 -11.07 17.67 6.15
C MET A 66 -10.64 16.71 7.26
N ILE A 67 -10.41 17.20 8.48
CA ILE A 67 -9.94 16.40 9.61
C ILE A 67 -10.95 15.29 9.97
N PRO A 68 -12.22 15.56 10.28
CA PRO A 68 -13.18 14.51 10.57
C PRO A 68 -13.39 13.55 9.39
N LEU A 69 -13.37 14.04 8.16
CA LEU A 69 -13.48 13.17 6.99
C LEU A 69 -12.27 12.22 6.86
N ARG A 70 -11.05 12.67 7.18
CA ARG A 70 -9.84 11.82 7.24
C ARG A 70 -9.93 10.76 8.33
N LEU A 71 -10.50 11.10 9.50
CA LEU A 71 -10.74 10.14 10.57
C LEU A 71 -11.75 9.07 10.13
N VAL A 72 -12.87 9.49 9.55
CA VAL A 72 -13.90 8.58 9.00
C VAL A 72 -13.33 7.69 7.90
N LEU A 73 -12.53 8.26 6.99
CA LEU A 73 -11.84 7.50 5.96
C LEU A 73 -10.93 6.43 6.56
N GLY A 74 -10.13 6.80 7.59
CA GLY A 74 -9.26 5.86 8.30
C GLY A 74 -10.01 4.71 8.95
N VAL A 75 -11.22 4.97 9.51
CA VAL A 75 -12.09 3.93 10.08
C VAL A 75 -12.51 2.91 9.01
N PHE A 76 -13.02 3.38 7.88
CA PHE A 76 -13.55 2.48 6.85
C PHE A 76 -12.46 1.79 6.04
N GLU A 77 -11.33 2.43 5.80
CA GLU A 77 -10.25 1.84 5.01
C GLU A 77 -9.41 0.82 5.81
N ALA A 78 -9.34 0.94 7.15
CA ALA A 78 -8.47 0.14 8.00
C ALA A 78 -8.63 -1.39 7.82
N GLY A 79 -9.84 -1.88 7.56
CA GLY A 79 -10.13 -3.31 7.44
C GLY A 79 -9.88 -3.91 6.05
N PHE A 80 -9.67 -3.09 5.02
CA PHE A 80 -9.69 -3.57 3.63
C PHE A 80 -8.45 -4.40 3.29
N PHE A 81 -7.26 -3.82 3.36
CA PHE A 81 -6.03 -4.50 2.94
C PHE A 81 -5.70 -5.73 3.80
N PRO A 82 -5.72 -5.66 5.16
CA PRO A 82 -5.48 -6.83 5.98
C PRO A 82 -6.58 -7.89 5.81
N GLY A 83 -7.81 -7.45 5.57
CA GLY A 83 -8.94 -8.33 5.29
C GLY A 83 -8.78 -9.11 3.99
N CYS A 84 -8.37 -8.46 2.91
CA CYS A 84 -8.10 -9.11 1.63
C CYS A 84 -6.93 -10.10 1.74
N ALA A 85 -5.82 -9.71 2.39
CA ALA A 85 -4.67 -10.58 2.59
C ALA A 85 -5.04 -11.83 3.43
N TYR A 86 -5.84 -11.62 4.49
CA TYR A 86 -6.36 -12.71 5.30
C TYR A 86 -7.30 -13.62 4.51
N LEU A 87 -8.25 -13.06 3.74
CA LEU A 87 -9.17 -13.82 2.90
C LEU A 87 -8.42 -14.70 1.89
N LEU A 88 -7.44 -14.14 1.18
CA LEU A 88 -6.58 -14.91 0.26
C LEU A 88 -5.90 -16.07 0.98
N SER A 89 -5.41 -15.86 2.20
CA SER A 89 -4.78 -16.92 2.99
C SER A 89 -5.75 -18.02 3.45
N CYS A 90 -7.06 -17.76 3.46
CA CYS A 90 -8.09 -18.75 3.76
C CYS A 90 -8.50 -19.59 2.54
N TRP A 91 -8.34 -19.06 1.33
CA TRP A 91 -8.73 -19.73 0.08
C TRP A 91 -7.63 -20.56 -0.56
N TYR A 92 -6.35 -20.22 -0.29
CA TYR A 92 -5.22 -20.83 -1.00
C TYR A 92 -4.24 -21.54 -0.06
N PRO A 93 -3.71 -22.73 -0.45
CA PRO A 93 -2.62 -23.39 0.25
C PRO A 93 -1.36 -22.53 0.29
N ARG A 94 -0.45 -22.84 1.24
CA ARG A 94 0.75 -22.05 1.51
C ARG A 94 1.65 -21.82 0.28
N TYR A 95 1.76 -22.81 -0.59
CA TYR A 95 2.66 -22.77 -1.76
C TYR A 95 1.99 -22.28 -3.06
N GLU A 96 0.78 -21.78 -2.97
CA GLU A 96 0.08 -21.12 -4.08
C GLU A 96 -0.30 -19.67 -3.76
N LEU A 97 -0.07 -19.25 -2.52
CA LEU A 97 -0.57 -17.98 -1.99
C LEU A 97 0.21 -16.78 -2.55
N GLN A 98 1.53 -16.92 -2.83
CA GLN A 98 2.35 -15.79 -3.23
C GLN A 98 1.96 -15.25 -4.62
N LYS A 99 1.64 -16.10 -5.57
CA LYS A 99 1.14 -15.66 -6.88
C LYS A 99 -0.14 -14.85 -6.77
N ARG A 100 -1.06 -15.24 -5.87
CA ARG A 100 -2.34 -14.54 -5.65
C ARG A 100 -2.12 -13.19 -4.95
N ASN A 101 -1.30 -13.16 -3.93
CA ASN A 101 -0.90 -11.91 -3.29
C ASN A 101 -0.16 -10.97 -4.25
N ALA A 102 0.69 -11.51 -5.13
CA ALA A 102 1.37 -10.72 -6.15
C ALA A 102 0.38 -10.11 -7.15
N VAL A 103 -0.59 -10.89 -7.66
CA VAL A 103 -1.63 -10.37 -8.56
C VAL A 103 -2.48 -9.30 -7.85
N PHE A 104 -2.89 -9.55 -6.61
CA PHE A 104 -3.63 -8.57 -5.81
C PHE A 104 -2.86 -7.26 -5.66
N TYR A 105 -1.59 -7.32 -5.28
CA TYR A 105 -0.76 -6.12 -5.10
C TYR A 105 -0.37 -5.46 -6.43
N LEU A 106 -0.24 -6.25 -7.52
CA LEU A 106 0.03 -5.75 -8.86
C LEU A 106 -1.05 -4.75 -9.31
N ILE A 107 -2.32 -5.09 -9.10
CA ILE A 107 -3.44 -4.21 -9.42
C ILE A 107 -3.32 -2.87 -8.67
N GLY A 108 -2.95 -2.91 -7.38
CA GLY A 108 -2.68 -1.71 -6.58
C GLY A 108 -1.51 -0.89 -7.10
N SER A 109 -0.40 -1.54 -7.45
CA SER A 109 0.80 -0.87 -8.00
C SER A 109 0.50 -0.22 -9.36
N MET A 110 -0.25 -0.89 -10.24
CA MET A 110 -0.70 -0.33 -11.51
C MET A 110 -1.63 0.87 -11.30
N SER A 111 -2.54 0.79 -10.34
CA SER A 111 -3.40 1.92 -9.98
C SER A 111 -2.59 3.14 -9.53
N SER A 112 -1.53 2.93 -8.74
CA SER A 112 -0.60 4.01 -8.33
C SER A 112 0.13 4.63 -9.53
N ALA A 113 0.56 3.81 -10.51
CA ALA A 113 1.21 4.30 -11.73
C ALA A 113 0.28 5.20 -12.57
N PHE A 114 -1.01 4.88 -12.63
CA PHE A 114 -1.99 5.64 -13.40
C PHE A 114 -2.66 6.78 -12.62
N SER A 115 -2.48 6.85 -11.30
CA SER A 115 -3.17 7.82 -10.43
C SER A 115 -2.93 9.28 -10.85
N GLY A 116 -1.70 9.62 -11.24
CA GLY A 116 -1.35 10.96 -11.71
C GLY A 116 -2.06 11.33 -13.03
N ILE A 117 -2.17 10.38 -13.96
CA ILE A 117 -2.85 10.58 -15.25
C ILE A 117 -4.35 10.77 -15.01
N LEU A 118 -4.95 9.94 -14.17
CA LEU A 118 -6.37 10.07 -13.80
C LEU A 118 -6.66 11.40 -13.10
N ALA A 119 -5.81 11.79 -12.14
CA ALA A 119 -5.96 13.06 -11.44
C ALA A 119 -5.86 14.26 -12.42
N TYR A 120 -4.94 14.21 -13.38
CA TYR A 120 -4.84 15.21 -14.41
C TYR A 120 -6.09 15.25 -15.31
N GLY A 121 -6.61 14.08 -15.73
CA GLY A 121 -7.86 13.98 -16.49
C GLY A 121 -9.06 14.58 -15.76
N PHE A 122 -9.22 14.26 -14.48
CA PHE A 122 -10.32 14.82 -13.67
C PHE A 122 -10.12 16.32 -13.39
N TRP A 123 -8.88 16.79 -13.25
CA TRP A 123 -8.59 18.21 -13.11
C TRP A 123 -9.02 19.03 -14.33
N GLN A 124 -9.01 18.44 -15.54
CA GLN A 124 -9.51 19.08 -16.75
C GLN A 124 -11.03 19.42 -16.70
N MET A 125 -11.78 18.78 -15.78
CA MET A 125 -13.19 19.09 -15.53
C MET A 125 -13.38 20.41 -14.75
N ASN A 126 -12.31 21.18 -14.56
CA ASN A 126 -12.33 22.48 -13.89
C ASN A 126 -13.32 23.43 -14.56
N GLY A 127 -14.24 23.99 -13.78
CA GLY A 127 -15.28 24.86 -14.29
C GLY A 127 -16.55 24.16 -14.79
N LEU A 128 -16.61 22.82 -14.76
CA LEU A 128 -17.84 22.08 -15.05
C LEU A 128 -18.74 22.03 -13.82
N GLY A 129 -20.04 22.12 -14.07
CA GLY A 129 -21.07 22.11 -13.03
C GLY A 129 -21.19 23.45 -12.29
N ASP A 130 -22.36 23.70 -11.68
CA ASP A 130 -22.62 24.87 -10.87
C ASP A 130 -23.10 24.47 -9.50
N LEU A 131 -22.24 24.64 -8.50
CA LEU A 131 -22.55 24.47 -7.07
C LEU A 131 -22.51 25.80 -6.31
N GLY A 132 -22.45 26.93 -7.05
CA GLY A 132 -22.33 28.26 -6.50
C GLY A 132 -20.89 28.72 -6.32
N SER A 133 -20.75 30.03 -6.05
CA SER A 133 -19.44 30.72 -5.95
C SER A 133 -18.48 30.13 -4.92
N ASP A 134 -19.00 29.47 -3.90
CA ASP A 134 -18.20 28.92 -2.80
C ASP A 134 -17.35 27.71 -3.20
N TYR A 135 -17.66 27.07 -4.34
CA TYR A 135 -16.97 25.88 -4.84
C TYR A 135 -16.14 26.15 -6.10
N GLY A 136 -16.16 27.41 -6.59
CA GLY A 136 -15.34 27.87 -7.69
C GLY A 136 -13.88 28.02 -7.32
N GLN A 137 -13.01 28.14 -8.31
CA GLN A 137 -11.60 28.35 -8.12
C GLN A 137 -11.30 29.85 -7.93
N HIS A 138 -10.61 30.18 -6.83
CA HIS A 138 -10.12 31.54 -6.58
C HIS A 138 -8.83 31.79 -7.39
N TYR A 139 -8.85 32.77 -8.30
CA TYR A 139 -7.66 33.27 -8.96
C TYR A 139 -7.08 34.45 -8.16
N GLY A 140 -5.83 34.32 -7.74
CA GLY A 140 -5.08 35.46 -7.22
C GLY A 140 -4.79 36.47 -8.34
N PRO A 141 -4.37 37.73 -7.99
CA PRO A 141 -4.22 38.84 -8.93
C PRO A 141 -3.13 38.67 -10.00
N THR A 142 -2.39 37.59 -10.00
CA THR A 142 -1.28 37.34 -10.91
C THR A 142 -1.52 36.09 -11.75
N LYS A 143 -1.90 36.31 -12.96
CA LYS A 143 -1.81 35.51 -14.19
C LYS A 143 -3.13 35.00 -14.77
N LEU A 144 -3.35 35.48 -15.95
CA LEU A 144 -4.02 34.88 -17.10
C LEU A 144 -5.42 35.31 -17.44
N LYS A 145 -5.42 35.95 -18.49
CA LYS A 145 -6.36 36.52 -19.47
C LYS A 145 -6.69 37.97 -19.18
N PRO A 146 -6.40 38.87 -20.15
CA PRO A 146 -6.60 40.32 -19.99
C PRO A 146 -8.06 40.77 -19.81
N HIS A 147 -8.99 39.82 -19.77
CA HIS A 147 -10.43 40.13 -19.74
C HIS A 147 -11.24 39.32 -18.72
N ALA A 148 -10.60 38.56 -17.80
CA ALA A 148 -11.33 37.94 -16.69
C ALA A 148 -11.26 38.88 -15.47
N PRO A 149 -12.38 39.34 -14.89
CA PRO A 149 -12.36 40.08 -13.65
C PRO A 149 -11.69 39.20 -12.58
N SER A 150 -10.87 39.84 -11.73
CA SER A 150 -10.31 39.22 -10.53
C SER A 150 -11.46 38.64 -9.70
N GLY A 151 -11.68 37.34 -9.77
CA GLY A 151 -12.87 36.72 -9.20
C GLY A 151 -12.85 35.22 -9.16
N ILE A 152 -13.94 34.70 -8.76
CA ILE A 152 -14.26 33.26 -8.69
C ILE A 152 -14.66 32.80 -10.08
N MET A 153 -14.04 31.75 -10.62
CA MET A 153 -14.54 31.13 -11.85
C MET A 153 -15.86 30.43 -11.57
N PRO A 154 -16.86 30.59 -12.45
CA PRO A 154 -18.09 29.80 -12.37
C PRO A 154 -17.74 28.31 -12.54
N GLY A 155 -18.39 27.44 -11.74
CA GLY A 155 -18.22 26.00 -11.77
C GLY A 155 -17.31 25.44 -10.66
N ILE A 156 -17.28 24.13 -10.58
CA ILE A 156 -16.56 23.39 -9.53
C ILE A 156 -15.05 23.41 -9.81
N ALA A 157 -14.24 23.71 -8.79
CA ALA A 157 -12.78 23.70 -8.89
C ALA A 157 -12.25 22.28 -9.23
N GLY A 158 -11.28 22.19 -10.15
CA GLY A 158 -10.79 20.90 -10.66
C GLY A 158 -10.27 19.93 -9.60
N TRP A 159 -9.67 20.40 -8.50
CA TRP A 159 -9.24 19.53 -7.41
C TRP A 159 -10.41 18.83 -6.68
N ARG A 160 -11.60 19.43 -6.66
CA ARG A 160 -12.82 18.84 -6.08
C ARG A 160 -13.31 17.69 -6.93
N TRP A 161 -13.24 17.83 -8.27
CA TRP A 161 -13.58 16.76 -9.21
C TRP A 161 -12.71 15.53 -9.01
N ILE A 162 -11.43 15.69 -8.65
CA ILE A 162 -10.55 14.54 -8.36
C ILE A 162 -11.14 13.69 -7.23
N PHE A 163 -11.55 14.30 -6.11
CA PHE A 163 -12.16 13.58 -4.98
C PHE A 163 -13.52 12.98 -5.32
N ILE A 164 -14.39 13.75 -6.00
CA ILE A 164 -15.74 13.31 -6.35
C ILE A 164 -15.66 12.09 -7.29
N MET A 165 -14.87 12.18 -8.35
CA MET A 165 -14.77 11.10 -9.36
C MET A 165 -14.11 9.84 -8.81
N GLN A 166 -13.02 9.98 -8.04
CA GLN A 166 -12.39 8.83 -7.38
C GLN A 166 -13.34 8.17 -6.37
N GLY A 167 -14.06 8.97 -5.58
CA GLY A 167 -15.05 8.44 -4.65
C GLY A 167 -16.21 7.75 -5.37
N LEU A 168 -16.71 8.29 -6.48
CA LEU A 168 -17.76 7.68 -7.29
C LEU A 168 -17.31 6.33 -7.87
N ILE A 169 -16.12 6.27 -8.45
CA ILE A 169 -15.54 5.01 -8.95
C ILE A 169 -15.45 3.98 -7.81
N THR A 170 -15.02 4.40 -6.63
CA THR A 170 -14.93 3.52 -5.44
C THR A 170 -16.28 2.99 -5.02
N VAL A 171 -17.33 3.81 -5.00
CA VAL A 171 -18.71 3.38 -4.70
C VAL A 171 -19.21 2.37 -5.74
N VAL A 172 -18.97 2.63 -7.03
CA VAL A 172 -19.34 1.70 -8.11
C VAL A 172 -18.64 0.35 -7.94
N VAL A 173 -17.32 0.36 -7.71
CA VAL A 173 -16.54 -0.87 -7.49
C VAL A 173 -17.00 -1.60 -6.24
N GLY A 174 -17.26 -0.88 -5.13
CA GLY A 174 -17.81 -1.46 -3.90
C GLY A 174 -19.19 -2.10 -4.14
N THR A 175 -20.04 -1.45 -4.91
CA THR A 175 -21.37 -1.99 -5.28
C THR A 175 -21.26 -3.25 -6.12
N ILE A 176 -20.37 -3.29 -7.11
CA ILE A 176 -20.06 -4.51 -7.87
C ILE A 176 -19.54 -5.60 -6.92
N GLY A 177 -18.72 -5.24 -5.95
CA GLY A 177 -18.17 -6.14 -4.93
C GLY A 177 -19.24 -6.86 -4.11
N VAL A 178 -20.41 -6.24 -3.84
CA VAL A 178 -21.54 -6.88 -3.14
C VAL A 178 -22.00 -8.15 -3.87
N PHE A 179 -21.94 -8.13 -5.21
CA PHE A 179 -22.42 -9.25 -6.04
C PHE A 179 -21.31 -10.25 -6.39
N THR A 180 -20.05 -9.81 -6.47
CA THR A 180 -18.94 -10.60 -6.97
C THR A 180 -18.05 -11.21 -5.90
N LEU A 181 -17.96 -10.58 -4.70
CA LEU A 181 -17.13 -11.11 -3.62
C LEU A 181 -17.67 -12.40 -3.04
N VAL A 182 -16.77 -13.35 -2.83
CA VAL A 182 -17.05 -14.63 -2.19
C VAL A 182 -16.79 -14.58 -0.68
N ASP A 183 -17.51 -15.43 0.05
CA ASP A 183 -17.35 -15.59 1.49
C ASP A 183 -16.14 -16.51 1.82
N PHE A 184 -15.89 -16.78 3.09
CA PHE A 184 -14.90 -17.78 3.50
C PHE A 184 -15.26 -19.18 2.94
N PRO A 185 -14.26 -20.05 2.68
CA PRO A 185 -14.51 -21.37 2.08
C PRO A 185 -15.59 -22.20 2.79
N GLU A 186 -15.62 -22.15 4.12
CA GLU A 186 -16.61 -22.87 4.93
C GLU A 186 -18.04 -22.30 4.84
N LEU A 187 -18.18 -21.07 4.35
CA LEU A 187 -19.46 -20.40 4.18
C LEU A 187 -19.88 -20.29 2.70
N ALA A 188 -18.95 -20.54 1.78
CA ALA A 188 -19.13 -20.30 0.35
C ALA A 188 -20.25 -21.14 -0.30
N ALA A 189 -20.55 -22.34 0.24
CA ALA A 189 -21.66 -23.18 -0.22
C ALA A 189 -23.02 -22.70 0.28
N LYS A 190 -23.07 -21.87 1.34
CA LYS A 190 -24.34 -21.37 1.86
C LYS A 190 -24.94 -20.33 0.93
N ARG A 191 -26.10 -20.64 0.36
CA ARG A 191 -26.81 -19.74 -0.56
C ARG A 191 -27.25 -18.48 0.18
N SER A 192 -26.71 -17.33 -0.22
CA SER A 192 -27.20 -16.03 0.25
C SER A 192 -28.26 -15.49 -0.71
N LYS A 193 -29.22 -14.72 -0.20
CA LYS A 193 -30.31 -14.11 -0.98
C LYS A 193 -29.83 -13.14 -2.07
N THR A 194 -28.59 -12.65 -1.96
CA THR A 194 -28.08 -11.54 -2.77
C THR A 194 -27.01 -11.92 -3.80
N SER A 195 -26.54 -13.17 -3.89
CA SER A 195 -25.49 -13.54 -4.83
C SER A 195 -25.68 -14.93 -5.41
N MET A 196 -25.15 -15.11 -6.62
CA MET A 196 -24.98 -16.41 -7.26
C MET A 196 -24.11 -17.30 -6.36
N SER A 197 -24.50 -18.57 -6.15
CA SER A 197 -23.60 -19.52 -5.51
C SER A 197 -22.43 -19.76 -6.48
N PHE A 198 -21.22 -19.33 -6.05
CA PHE A 198 -20.01 -19.44 -6.87
C PHE A 198 -19.52 -20.91 -6.95
N LEU A 199 -19.77 -21.68 -5.89
CA LEU A 199 -19.35 -23.08 -5.77
C LEU A 199 -20.54 -23.95 -5.39
N SER A 200 -20.56 -25.17 -5.92
CA SER A 200 -21.41 -26.24 -5.44
C SER A 200 -20.94 -26.72 -4.05
N GLU A 201 -21.79 -27.41 -3.30
CA GLU A 201 -21.41 -27.97 -1.98
C GLU A 201 -20.22 -28.92 -2.08
N LYS A 202 -20.13 -29.70 -3.15
CA LYS A 202 -19.02 -30.64 -3.40
C LYS A 202 -17.71 -29.92 -3.66
N GLU A 203 -17.72 -28.84 -4.43
CA GLU A 203 -16.53 -28.04 -4.73
C GLU A 203 -16.06 -27.28 -3.47
N ALA A 204 -16.99 -26.72 -2.69
CA ALA A 204 -16.65 -26.07 -1.40
C ALA A 204 -16.04 -27.08 -0.41
N ALA A 205 -16.61 -28.28 -0.29
CA ALA A 205 -16.05 -29.35 0.53
C ALA A 205 -14.65 -29.77 0.05
N PHE A 206 -14.42 -29.84 -1.24
CA PHE A 206 -13.11 -30.11 -1.80
C PHE A 206 -12.06 -29.04 -1.46
N VAL A 207 -12.43 -27.75 -1.59
CA VAL A 207 -11.54 -26.63 -1.22
C VAL A 207 -11.22 -26.65 0.26
N VAL A 208 -12.23 -26.85 1.11
CA VAL A 208 -12.05 -26.97 2.57
C VAL A 208 -11.12 -28.12 2.91
N ALA A 209 -11.33 -29.32 2.33
CA ALA A 209 -10.49 -30.47 2.56
C ALA A 209 -9.05 -30.26 2.10
N ARG A 210 -8.84 -29.55 0.99
CA ARG A 210 -7.53 -29.19 0.47
C ARG A 210 -6.75 -28.27 1.41
N ILE A 211 -7.41 -27.27 1.95
CA ILE A 211 -6.80 -26.32 2.88
C ILE A 211 -6.56 -26.99 4.25
N GLU A 212 -7.51 -27.83 4.69
CA GLU A 212 -7.38 -28.59 5.91
C GLU A 212 -6.18 -29.52 5.85
N LYS A 213 -5.94 -30.21 4.72
CA LYS A 213 -4.76 -31.05 4.49
C LYS A 213 -3.43 -30.27 4.60
N ASP A 214 -3.41 -28.98 4.22
CA ASP A 214 -2.19 -28.15 4.28
C ASP A 214 -1.95 -27.51 5.65
N ARG A 215 -3.03 -27.06 6.34
CA ARG A 215 -2.90 -26.22 7.52
C ARG A 215 -3.54 -26.78 8.79
N HIS A 216 -4.53 -27.65 8.69
CA HIS A 216 -5.34 -28.16 9.80
C HIS A 216 -5.91 -27.04 10.69
N ASP A 217 -6.40 -25.93 10.07
CA ASP A 217 -6.91 -24.77 10.79
C ASP A 217 -8.08 -24.07 10.07
N VAL A 218 -8.86 -24.79 9.26
CA VAL A 218 -9.99 -24.20 8.52
C VAL A 218 -11.11 -23.78 9.46
N ILE A 219 -11.40 -24.60 10.48
CA ILE A 219 -12.44 -24.28 11.46
C ILE A 219 -11.86 -23.35 12.51
N ALA A 220 -12.48 -22.16 12.66
CA ALA A 220 -12.05 -21.20 13.65
C ALA A 220 -12.47 -21.66 15.06
N GLU A 221 -11.53 -21.66 15.98
CA GLU A 221 -11.80 -21.83 17.40
C GLU A 221 -12.66 -20.67 17.96
N PRO A 222 -13.38 -20.85 19.11
CA PRO A 222 -14.08 -19.74 19.73
C PRO A 222 -13.17 -18.56 20.01
N PHE A 223 -13.65 -17.34 19.76
CA PHE A 223 -12.86 -16.14 19.96
C PHE A 223 -12.60 -15.87 21.44
N GLN A 224 -11.32 -15.79 21.82
CA GLN A 224 -10.86 -15.45 23.17
C GLN A 224 -9.96 -14.23 23.10
N LEU A 225 -10.44 -13.08 23.61
CA LEU A 225 -9.74 -11.80 23.55
C LEU A 225 -8.34 -11.86 24.19
N GLY A 226 -8.21 -12.51 25.35
CA GLY A 226 -6.92 -12.62 26.04
C GLY A 226 -5.87 -13.39 25.23
N GLN A 227 -6.26 -14.49 24.59
CA GLN A 227 -5.38 -15.26 23.72
C GLN A 227 -5.07 -14.49 22.41
N TYR A 228 -6.07 -13.80 21.87
CA TYR A 228 -5.90 -12.93 20.69
C TYR A 228 -4.83 -11.85 20.95
N LEU A 229 -4.93 -11.11 22.05
CA LEU A 229 -3.96 -10.08 22.41
C LEU A 229 -2.57 -10.66 22.75
N LYS A 230 -2.50 -11.82 23.42
CA LYS A 230 -1.24 -12.51 23.69
C LYS A 230 -0.50 -12.89 22.41
N ASN A 231 -1.22 -13.25 21.34
CA ASN A 231 -0.62 -13.54 20.04
C ASN A 231 0.06 -12.33 19.40
N ALA A 232 -0.32 -11.09 19.74
CA ALA A 232 0.34 -9.88 19.27
C ALA A 232 1.79 -9.76 19.77
N LEU A 233 2.08 -10.33 20.94
CA LEU A 233 3.43 -10.33 21.54
C LEU A 233 4.33 -11.48 21.03
N ASP A 234 3.83 -12.32 20.11
CA ASP A 234 4.67 -13.35 19.49
C ASP A 234 5.80 -12.69 18.68
N LEU A 235 7.05 -13.01 19.03
CA LEU A 235 8.23 -12.46 18.40
C LEU A 235 8.25 -12.65 16.86
N LYS A 236 7.56 -13.68 16.35
CA LYS A 236 7.40 -13.88 14.89
C LYS A 236 6.48 -12.82 14.30
N VAL A 237 5.35 -12.54 14.96
CA VAL A 237 4.39 -11.53 14.53
C VAL A 237 5.06 -10.16 14.53
N LEU A 238 5.78 -9.81 15.59
CA LEU A 238 6.53 -8.56 15.68
C LEU A 238 7.66 -8.48 14.66
N GLY A 239 8.40 -9.56 14.43
CA GLY A 239 9.47 -9.61 13.42
C GLY A 239 8.95 -9.35 12.01
N PHE A 240 7.84 -9.99 11.64
CA PHE A 240 7.19 -9.73 10.35
C PHE A 240 6.57 -8.34 10.27
N ALA A 241 6.01 -7.81 11.36
CA ALA A 241 5.49 -6.46 11.43
C ALA A 241 6.60 -5.42 11.17
N CYS A 242 7.74 -5.55 11.85
CA CYS A 242 8.92 -4.69 11.62
C CYS A 242 9.42 -4.81 10.17
N LEU A 243 9.52 -6.03 9.65
CA LEU A 243 9.96 -6.28 8.28
C LEU A 243 9.05 -5.58 7.25
N PHE A 244 7.74 -5.68 7.45
CA PHE A 244 6.77 -5.04 6.56
C PHE A 244 6.75 -3.51 6.73
N GLY A 245 6.87 -3.02 7.96
CA GLY A 245 7.00 -1.58 8.24
C GLY A 245 8.20 -0.95 7.53
N LEU A 246 9.37 -1.60 7.58
CA LEU A 246 10.56 -1.16 6.85
C LEU A 246 10.34 -1.24 5.32
N THR A 247 9.71 -2.31 4.82
CA THR A 247 9.40 -2.46 3.40
C THR A 247 8.49 -1.33 2.91
N THR A 248 7.44 -1.02 3.65
CA THR A 248 6.53 0.08 3.29
C THR A 248 7.18 1.45 3.47
N THR A 249 8.08 1.64 4.43
CA THR A 249 8.88 2.87 4.53
C THR A 249 9.62 3.15 3.22
N VAL A 250 10.32 2.16 2.67
CA VAL A 250 11.03 2.31 1.39
C VAL A 250 10.04 2.52 0.23
N THR A 251 8.93 1.77 0.22
CA THR A 251 7.91 1.86 -0.84
C THR A 251 7.28 3.25 -0.92
N TYR A 252 6.83 3.78 0.21
CA TYR A 252 6.23 5.11 0.27
C TYR A 252 7.25 6.21 0.01
N ALA A 253 8.46 6.07 0.55
CA ALA A 253 9.55 7.01 0.31
C ALA A 253 9.84 7.15 -1.20
N ILE A 254 9.98 6.04 -1.93
CA ILE A 254 10.19 6.06 -3.37
C ILE A 254 8.95 6.58 -4.13
N ALA A 255 7.74 6.17 -3.73
CA ALA A 255 6.51 6.61 -4.39
C ALA A 255 6.33 8.14 -4.34
N TYR A 256 6.66 8.78 -3.22
CA TYR A 256 6.57 10.23 -3.07
C TYR A 256 7.78 10.97 -3.67
N PHE A 257 8.96 10.37 -3.62
CA PHE A 257 10.20 11.03 -4.03
C PHE A 257 10.48 10.92 -5.54
N LEU A 258 10.09 9.82 -6.18
CA LEU A 258 10.35 9.61 -7.62
C LEU A 258 9.79 10.73 -8.51
N PRO A 259 8.53 11.22 -8.32
CA PRO A 259 8.03 12.36 -9.08
C PRO A 259 8.86 13.63 -8.89
N ILE A 260 9.36 13.85 -7.66
CA ILE A 260 10.15 15.04 -7.32
C ILE A 260 11.51 15.00 -8.06
N ILE A 261 12.18 13.84 -8.07
CA ILE A 261 13.46 13.68 -8.79
C ILE A 261 13.27 13.89 -10.30
N LEU A 262 12.18 13.38 -10.86
CA LEU A 262 11.93 13.51 -12.30
C LEU A 262 11.62 14.94 -12.70
N ASN A 263 10.95 15.73 -11.84
CA ASN A 263 10.42 17.06 -12.16
C ASN A 263 11.32 18.24 -11.79
N ALA A 264 12.40 18.08 -11.06
CA ALA A 264 13.16 19.19 -10.46
C ALA A 264 13.79 20.22 -11.47
N GLY A 265 13.42 20.17 -12.77
CA GLY A 265 13.93 21.07 -13.81
C GLY A 265 13.20 22.41 -13.95
N GLU A 266 11.97 22.54 -13.51
CA GLU A 266 11.14 23.74 -13.80
C GLU A 266 11.44 24.96 -12.93
N SER A 267 12.04 24.78 -11.75
CA SER A 267 12.38 25.89 -10.84
C SER A 267 13.62 26.68 -11.24
N LEU A 268 14.31 26.31 -12.30
CA LEU A 268 15.63 26.83 -12.67
C LEU A 268 15.59 27.89 -13.78
N ASN A 269 14.45 28.15 -14.37
CA ASN A 269 14.30 29.08 -15.50
C ASN A 269 14.62 30.56 -15.15
N HIS A 270 14.90 30.87 -13.88
CA HIS A 270 15.21 32.21 -13.40
C HIS A 270 16.68 32.40 -13.00
N LEU A 271 17.52 31.37 -13.12
CA LEU A 271 18.94 31.43 -12.75
C LEU A 271 19.85 31.63 -13.98
N PRO A 272 21.04 32.24 -13.82
CA PRO A 272 22.03 32.36 -14.90
C PRO A 272 22.43 30.99 -15.45
N TYR A 273 22.69 30.92 -16.76
CA TYR A 273 22.96 29.68 -17.51
C TYR A 273 24.05 28.77 -16.90
N GLN A 274 25.03 29.32 -16.20
CA GLN A 274 26.14 28.60 -15.61
C GLN A 274 25.72 27.86 -14.33
N ASP A 275 24.77 28.43 -13.56
CA ASP A 275 24.21 27.80 -12.37
C ASP A 275 23.17 26.72 -12.73
N HIS A 276 22.52 26.86 -13.91
CA HIS A 276 21.60 25.85 -14.45
C HIS A 276 22.24 24.48 -14.64
N ILE A 277 23.46 24.41 -15.20
CA ILE A 277 24.13 23.14 -15.50
C ILE A 277 24.51 22.42 -14.20
N THR A 278 25.05 23.15 -13.22
CA THR A 278 25.50 22.58 -11.96
C THR A 278 24.34 22.14 -11.07
N LEU A 279 23.23 22.91 -11.05
CA LEU A 279 22.06 22.59 -10.25
C LEU A 279 21.20 21.48 -10.86
N THR A 280 21.06 21.45 -12.19
CA THR A 280 20.29 20.40 -12.90
C THR A 280 20.91 19.03 -12.72
N THR A 281 22.25 18.95 -12.67
CA THR A 281 22.98 17.71 -12.39
C THR A 281 22.80 17.21 -10.96
N MET A 282 22.52 18.12 -10.01
CA MET A 282 22.43 17.75 -8.59
C MET A 282 21.00 17.52 -8.07
N THR A 283 19.95 18.08 -8.69
CA THR A 283 18.63 18.16 -8.10
C THR A 283 17.52 17.36 -8.78
N GLY A 284 17.63 17.09 -10.07
CA GLY A 284 16.59 16.39 -10.80
C GLY A 284 16.97 16.02 -12.24
N MET A 285 16.08 15.31 -12.89
CA MET A 285 16.29 14.85 -14.26
C MET A 285 15.82 15.86 -15.32
N GLY A 286 15.23 16.98 -14.91
CA GLY A 286 14.90 18.10 -15.81
C GLY A 286 13.72 17.87 -16.75
N PHE A 287 12.86 16.90 -16.44
CA PHE A 287 11.67 16.62 -17.25
C PHE A 287 10.51 17.56 -16.91
N SER A 288 9.66 17.88 -17.89
CA SER A 288 8.43 18.61 -17.66
C SER A 288 7.48 17.81 -16.77
N VAL A 289 6.51 18.48 -16.10
CA VAL A 289 5.52 17.83 -15.22
C VAL A 289 4.82 16.66 -15.91
N GLY A 290 4.36 16.87 -17.15
CA GLY A 290 3.70 15.82 -17.92
C GLY A 290 4.63 14.64 -18.25
N ALA A 291 5.86 14.90 -18.69
CA ALA A 291 6.86 13.87 -18.98
C ALA A 291 7.25 13.10 -17.70
N SER A 292 7.40 13.80 -16.57
CA SER A 292 7.70 13.16 -15.26
C SER A 292 6.62 12.17 -14.84
N GLN A 293 5.36 12.52 -15.01
CA GLN A 293 4.24 11.62 -14.71
C GLN A 293 4.24 10.38 -15.62
N CYS A 294 4.56 10.53 -16.90
CA CYS A 294 4.68 9.40 -17.83
C CYS A 294 5.90 8.52 -17.50
N LEU A 295 7.03 9.11 -17.08
CA LEU A 295 8.26 8.39 -16.76
C LEU A 295 8.21 7.63 -15.44
N ILE A 296 7.19 7.83 -14.61
CA ILE A 296 6.93 7.01 -13.42
C ILE A 296 6.41 5.61 -13.82
N ALA A 297 5.62 5.51 -14.89
CA ALA A 297 4.98 4.25 -15.27
C ALA A 297 5.96 3.11 -15.63
N PRO A 298 7.03 3.30 -16.45
CA PRO A 298 7.95 2.22 -16.82
C PRO A 298 8.60 1.49 -15.63
N PRO A 299 9.14 2.16 -14.59
CA PRO A 299 9.63 1.49 -13.39
C PRO A 299 8.59 0.60 -12.68
N TYR A 300 7.33 1.06 -12.60
CA TYR A 300 6.26 0.25 -12.00
C TYR A 300 5.87 -0.95 -12.87
N VAL A 301 5.91 -0.85 -14.20
CA VAL A 301 5.67 -1.97 -15.10
C VAL A 301 6.75 -3.05 -14.92
N VAL A 302 8.02 -2.65 -14.87
CA VAL A 302 9.12 -3.60 -14.59
C VAL A 302 8.99 -4.19 -13.18
N ALA A 303 8.63 -3.39 -12.20
CA ALA A 303 8.36 -3.86 -10.84
C ALA A 303 7.26 -4.93 -10.82
N ALA A 304 6.19 -4.75 -11.59
CA ALA A 304 5.12 -5.73 -11.72
C ALA A 304 5.61 -7.07 -12.30
N ILE A 305 6.43 -7.03 -13.34
CA ILE A 305 7.01 -8.23 -13.97
C ILE A 305 7.90 -8.99 -12.98
N VAL A 306 8.83 -8.30 -12.33
CA VAL A 306 9.77 -8.91 -11.37
C VAL A 306 9.03 -9.43 -10.13
N MET A 307 8.05 -8.69 -9.63
CA MET A 307 7.19 -9.11 -8.52
C MET A 307 6.48 -10.43 -8.84
N PHE A 308 5.92 -10.58 -10.04
CA PHE A 308 5.27 -11.81 -10.45
C PHE A 308 6.28 -12.94 -10.64
N ALA A 309 7.46 -12.67 -11.21
CA ALA A 309 8.55 -13.64 -11.31
C ALA A 309 9.00 -14.14 -9.93
N CYS A 310 9.22 -13.23 -8.97
CA CYS A 310 9.52 -13.58 -7.58
C CYS A 310 8.42 -14.45 -6.96
N ALA A 311 7.15 -14.18 -7.28
CA ALA A 311 6.05 -14.97 -6.76
C ALA A 311 6.03 -16.38 -7.33
N VAL A 312 6.30 -16.55 -8.63
CA VAL A 312 6.42 -17.87 -9.27
C VAL A 312 7.60 -18.66 -8.69
N ILE A 313 8.76 -18.02 -8.55
CA ILE A 313 9.97 -18.66 -7.98
C ILE A 313 9.71 -19.05 -6.53
N GLY A 314 9.16 -18.15 -5.73
CA GLY A 314 8.87 -18.39 -4.33
C GLY A 314 7.88 -19.54 -4.10
N ASP A 315 6.81 -19.64 -4.91
CA ASP A 315 5.85 -20.73 -4.80
C ASP A 315 6.44 -22.06 -5.30
N LYS A 316 7.27 -22.04 -6.36
CA LYS A 316 7.87 -23.24 -6.93
C LYS A 316 8.96 -23.86 -6.04
N TYR A 317 9.84 -23.02 -5.49
CA TYR A 317 11.00 -23.46 -4.72
C TYR A 317 10.79 -23.36 -3.21
N HIS A 318 9.63 -22.87 -2.75
CA HIS A 318 9.25 -22.70 -1.35
C HIS A 318 10.18 -21.78 -0.55
N ILE A 319 10.85 -20.83 -1.24
CA ILE A 319 11.76 -19.84 -0.67
C ILE A 319 11.11 -18.47 -0.65
N ARG A 320 11.15 -17.80 0.49
CA ARG A 320 10.59 -16.45 0.68
C ARG A 320 11.62 -15.48 1.25
N GLY A 321 12.27 -15.89 2.35
CA GLY A 321 13.31 -15.10 3.02
C GLY A 321 14.45 -14.71 2.09
N PRO A 322 15.07 -15.66 1.36
CA PRO A 322 16.12 -15.36 0.40
C PRO A 322 15.68 -14.38 -0.69
N LEU A 323 14.45 -14.47 -1.19
CA LEU A 323 13.92 -13.54 -2.18
C LEU A 323 13.80 -12.11 -1.61
N VAL A 324 13.31 -11.97 -0.38
CA VAL A 324 13.23 -10.67 0.31
C VAL A 324 14.62 -10.05 0.47
N MET A 325 15.62 -10.85 0.85
CA MET A 325 17.01 -10.38 1.02
C MET A 325 17.64 -9.95 -0.31
N ILE A 326 17.46 -10.74 -1.38
CA ILE A 326 17.97 -10.40 -2.72
C ILE A 326 17.32 -9.11 -3.23
N ASN A 327 16.01 -9.01 -3.10
CA ASN A 327 15.27 -7.80 -3.49
C ASN A 327 15.79 -6.57 -2.74
N ALA A 328 15.98 -6.66 -1.42
CA ALA A 328 16.50 -5.55 -0.64
C ALA A 328 17.95 -5.20 -1.01
N ALA A 329 18.78 -6.18 -1.34
CA ALA A 329 20.18 -5.97 -1.73
C ALA A 329 20.30 -5.17 -3.03
N TYR A 330 19.60 -5.59 -4.11
CA TYR A 330 19.64 -4.79 -5.34
C TYR A 330 18.89 -3.45 -5.18
N GLY A 331 17.94 -3.36 -4.26
CA GLY A 331 17.31 -2.09 -3.89
C GLY A 331 18.29 -1.09 -3.31
N ILE A 332 19.22 -1.52 -2.45
CA ILE A 332 20.29 -0.65 -1.94
C ILE A 332 21.16 -0.13 -3.10
N VAL A 333 21.50 -0.99 -4.06
CA VAL A 333 22.25 -0.58 -5.25
C VAL A 333 21.47 0.48 -6.05
N GLY A 334 20.15 0.24 -6.25
CA GLY A 334 19.27 1.19 -6.95
C GLY A 334 19.20 2.55 -6.25
N LEU A 335 19.05 2.55 -4.92
CA LEU A 335 19.03 3.77 -4.10
C LEU A 335 20.39 4.50 -4.16
N ALA A 336 21.51 3.78 -4.13
CA ALA A 336 22.83 4.36 -4.27
C ALA A 336 23.01 5.02 -5.65
N MET A 337 22.60 4.35 -6.73
CA MET A 337 22.62 4.93 -8.08
C MET A 337 21.73 6.16 -8.19
N LEU A 338 20.54 6.12 -7.61
CA LEU A 338 19.59 7.22 -7.64
C LEU A 338 20.08 8.47 -6.91
N GLY A 339 20.77 8.29 -5.76
CA GLY A 339 21.15 9.38 -4.85
C GLY A 339 22.58 9.91 -5.02
N PHE A 340 23.50 9.13 -5.60
CA PHE A 340 24.94 9.47 -5.56
C PHE A 340 25.65 9.42 -6.92
N VAL A 341 24.94 9.04 -8.00
CA VAL A 341 25.52 9.03 -9.35
C VAL A 341 25.05 10.26 -10.13
N ASP A 342 25.97 10.94 -10.81
CA ASP A 342 25.64 12.16 -11.58
C ASP A 342 25.02 11.86 -12.95
N ASN A 343 25.31 10.70 -13.53
CA ASN A 343 24.80 10.30 -14.83
C ASN A 343 23.28 10.08 -14.80
N LEU A 344 22.54 10.84 -15.61
CA LEU A 344 21.08 10.81 -15.70
C LEU A 344 20.51 9.43 -16.02
N ALA A 345 21.11 8.72 -16.98
CA ALA A 345 20.66 7.39 -17.37
C ALA A 345 20.87 6.38 -16.23
N ALA A 346 22.01 6.45 -15.55
CA ALA A 346 22.30 5.60 -14.40
C ALA A 346 21.34 5.87 -13.22
N ARG A 347 21.01 7.14 -12.95
CA ARG A 347 19.99 7.52 -11.95
C ARG A 347 18.61 6.94 -12.30
N TYR A 348 18.22 6.99 -13.57
CA TYR A 348 16.95 6.42 -14.00
C TYR A 348 16.93 4.89 -13.89
N VAL A 349 18.04 4.20 -14.21
CA VAL A 349 18.20 2.77 -13.92
C VAL A 349 18.10 2.50 -12.42
N GLY A 350 18.69 3.35 -11.58
CA GLY A 350 18.56 3.31 -10.12
C GLY A 350 17.09 3.39 -9.67
N ALA A 351 16.27 4.22 -10.33
CA ALA A 351 14.83 4.29 -10.08
C ALA A 351 14.10 2.97 -10.39
N PHE A 352 14.46 2.29 -11.48
CA PHE A 352 13.92 0.96 -11.79
C PHE A 352 14.26 -0.05 -10.70
N LEU A 353 15.53 -0.13 -10.29
CA LEU A 353 15.97 -1.07 -9.25
C LEU A 353 15.29 -0.78 -7.91
N ALA A 354 15.26 0.46 -7.46
CA ALA A 354 14.65 0.85 -6.20
C ALA A 354 13.14 0.56 -6.18
N THR A 355 12.40 0.97 -7.23
CA THR A 355 10.96 0.74 -7.34
C THR A 355 10.64 -0.76 -7.42
N THR A 356 11.41 -1.52 -8.17
CA THR A 356 11.23 -2.97 -8.30
C THR A 356 11.46 -3.70 -7.00
N SER A 357 12.52 -3.35 -6.28
CA SER A 357 12.90 -3.93 -4.98
C SER A 357 11.77 -3.83 -3.96
N CYS A 358 11.31 -2.63 -3.70
CA CYS A 358 10.32 -2.40 -2.66
C CYS A 358 8.95 -3.01 -3.01
N ASN A 359 8.51 -2.89 -4.27
CA ASN A 359 7.22 -3.44 -4.69
C ASN A 359 7.22 -4.98 -4.71
N ALA A 360 8.32 -5.63 -5.12
CA ALA A 360 8.42 -7.09 -5.10
C ALA A 360 8.45 -7.67 -3.68
N ASN A 361 8.96 -6.92 -2.69
CA ASN A 361 9.02 -7.37 -1.31
C ASN A 361 7.66 -7.41 -0.61
N VAL A 362 6.72 -6.53 -0.96
CA VAL A 362 5.41 -6.45 -0.29
C VAL A 362 4.67 -7.80 -0.33
N PRO A 363 4.37 -8.42 -1.49
CA PRO A 363 3.67 -9.71 -1.52
C PRO A 363 4.53 -10.87 -0.99
N CYS A 364 5.87 -10.78 -1.07
CA CYS A 364 6.77 -11.78 -0.50
C CYS A 364 6.64 -11.83 1.03
N VAL A 365 6.69 -10.68 1.70
CA VAL A 365 6.59 -10.58 3.17
C VAL A 365 5.19 -10.97 3.65
N LEU A 366 4.13 -10.50 2.97
CA LEU A 366 2.74 -10.89 3.27
C LEU A 366 2.57 -12.41 3.25
N THR A 367 3.06 -13.05 2.19
CA THR A 367 2.93 -14.49 2.04
C THR A 367 3.82 -15.25 3.01
N TRP A 368 5.05 -14.78 3.24
CA TRP A 368 5.97 -15.40 4.18
C TRP A 368 5.41 -15.40 5.60
N GLN A 369 4.81 -14.30 6.02
CA GLN A 369 4.09 -14.21 7.29
C GLN A 369 2.90 -15.18 7.34
N ALA A 370 2.02 -15.16 6.33
CA ALA A 370 0.82 -15.99 6.30
C ALA A 370 1.12 -17.49 6.26
N ASN A 371 2.27 -17.90 5.69
CA ASN A 371 2.71 -19.30 5.64
C ASN A 371 3.27 -19.82 6.97
N ASN A 372 3.80 -18.92 7.80
CA ASN A 372 4.50 -19.27 9.05
C ASN A 372 3.64 -19.07 10.32
N ILE A 373 2.38 -18.71 10.13
CA ILE A 373 1.43 -18.52 11.22
C ILE A 373 0.23 -19.44 11.03
N ARG A 374 -0.06 -20.27 12.07
CA ARG A 374 -1.19 -21.19 12.13
C ARG A 374 -2.24 -20.67 13.09
N GLY A 375 -3.49 -21.05 12.86
CA GLY A 375 -4.66 -20.65 13.63
C GLY A 375 -5.34 -19.41 13.06
N GLN A 376 -6.67 -19.49 12.90
CA GLN A 376 -7.47 -18.47 12.21
C GLN A 376 -7.34 -17.08 12.88
N TRP A 377 -7.52 -17.01 14.20
CA TRP A 377 -7.45 -15.75 14.94
C TRP A 377 -6.05 -15.17 15.01
N LYS A 378 -5.02 -16.05 15.16
CA LYS A 378 -3.61 -15.62 15.15
C LYS A 378 -3.22 -15.06 13.77
N ARG A 379 -3.68 -15.67 12.71
CA ARG A 379 -3.42 -15.23 11.33
C ARG A 379 -4.14 -13.92 11.00
N ALA A 380 -5.39 -13.75 11.42
CA ALA A 380 -6.14 -12.52 11.29
C ALA A 380 -5.43 -11.35 12.01
N LEU A 381 -5.03 -11.58 13.27
CA LEU A 381 -4.27 -10.59 14.05
C LEU A 381 -2.93 -10.28 13.40
N ALA A 382 -2.19 -11.28 12.96
CA ALA A 382 -0.88 -11.12 12.36
C ALA A 382 -0.96 -10.32 11.05
N SER A 383 -1.98 -10.56 10.20
CA SER A 383 -2.22 -9.75 9.00
C SER A 383 -2.52 -8.28 9.37
N ALA A 384 -3.34 -8.06 10.39
CA ALA A 384 -3.65 -6.71 10.86
C ALA A 384 -2.42 -6.00 11.45
N THR A 385 -1.65 -6.67 12.32
CA THR A 385 -0.44 -6.10 12.92
C THR A 385 0.61 -5.79 11.87
N LEU A 386 0.78 -6.65 10.87
CA LEU A 386 1.70 -6.47 9.75
C LEU A 386 1.32 -5.23 8.95
N VAL A 387 0.07 -5.11 8.53
CA VAL A 387 -0.39 -3.97 7.74
C VAL A 387 -0.42 -2.68 8.57
N GLY A 388 -0.73 -2.78 9.88
CA GLY A 388 -0.63 -1.66 10.82
C GLY A 388 0.79 -1.12 10.94
N ALA A 389 1.79 -2.00 11.07
CA ALA A 389 3.20 -1.61 11.00
C ALA A 389 3.54 -0.99 9.63
N GLY A 390 2.93 -1.49 8.55
CA GLY A 390 3.00 -0.89 7.23
C GLY A 390 2.49 0.54 7.18
N GLY A 391 1.41 0.85 7.89
CA GLY A 391 0.90 2.22 8.05
C GLY A 391 1.91 3.14 8.75
N ILE A 392 2.56 2.65 9.82
CA ILE A 392 3.65 3.39 10.50
C ILE A 392 4.81 3.61 9.53
N GLY A 393 5.19 2.58 8.76
CA GLY A 393 6.20 2.70 7.72
C GLY A 393 5.83 3.74 6.66
N GLY A 394 4.54 3.83 6.30
CA GLY A 394 4.02 4.85 5.39
C GLY A 394 4.18 6.28 5.92
N ILE A 395 3.93 6.51 7.22
CA ILE A 395 4.19 7.80 7.88
C ILE A 395 5.67 8.17 7.75
N ILE A 396 6.56 7.27 8.15
CA ILE A 396 8.00 7.49 8.08
C ILE A 396 8.41 7.76 6.63
N GLY A 397 8.02 6.90 5.69
CA GLY A 397 8.38 7.03 4.27
C GLY A 397 7.93 8.33 3.63
N SER A 398 6.72 8.82 3.97
CA SER A 398 6.20 10.08 3.44
C SER A 398 6.91 11.32 3.98
N THR A 399 7.61 11.22 5.12
CA THR A 399 8.27 12.34 5.80
C THR A 399 9.80 12.32 5.69
N VAL A 400 10.39 11.26 5.13
CA VAL A 400 11.86 11.08 5.05
C VAL A 400 12.50 12.05 4.07
N PHE A 401 11.86 12.38 2.95
CA PHE A 401 12.36 13.32 1.95
C PHE A 401 11.76 14.71 2.16
N ARG A 402 12.47 15.57 2.89
CA ARG A 402 11.99 16.90 3.26
C ARG A 402 12.47 17.96 2.28
N GLU A 403 11.66 18.99 2.07
CA GLU A 403 12.02 20.11 1.18
C GLU A 403 13.30 20.84 1.63
N GLN A 404 13.54 20.92 2.95
CA GLN A 404 14.74 21.54 3.52
C GLN A 404 16.04 20.80 3.17
N ASP A 405 15.97 19.52 2.77
CA ASP A 405 17.12 18.69 2.42
C ASP A 405 17.50 18.84 0.93
N LYS A 406 16.81 19.74 0.18
CA LYS A 406 17.21 20.10 -1.19
C LYS A 406 18.62 20.69 -1.20
N PRO A 407 19.43 20.45 -2.24
CA PRO A 407 19.10 19.70 -3.46
C PRO A 407 19.41 18.21 -3.40
N THR A 408 20.16 17.72 -2.44
CA THR A 408 20.73 16.36 -2.46
C THR A 408 19.86 15.30 -1.80
N TYR A 409 18.92 15.67 -0.93
CA TYR A 409 18.04 14.76 -0.17
C TYR A 409 18.79 13.59 0.52
N ARG A 410 20.07 13.78 0.87
CA ARG A 410 20.93 12.75 1.45
C ARG A 410 20.37 12.06 2.69
N PRO A 411 19.77 12.79 3.67
CA PRO A 411 19.20 12.12 4.84
C PRO A 411 18.11 11.10 4.48
N GLY A 412 17.25 11.42 3.51
CA GLY A 412 16.23 10.53 2.99
C GLY A 412 16.82 9.29 2.30
N MET A 413 17.87 9.47 1.50
CA MET A 413 18.58 8.35 0.85
C MET A 413 19.20 7.43 1.87
N TYR A 414 19.95 7.96 2.86
CA TYR A 414 20.53 7.14 3.92
C TYR A 414 19.47 6.38 4.72
N THR A 415 18.36 7.02 5.08
CA THR A 415 17.28 6.38 5.83
C THR A 415 16.68 5.19 5.06
N THR A 416 16.43 5.35 3.76
CA THR A 416 15.88 4.28 2.91
C THR A 416 16.88 3.15 2.68
N MET A 417 18.19 3.45 2.56
CA MET A 417 19.23 2.44 2.47
C MET A 417 19.40 1.67 3.78
N ILE A 418 19.38 2.36 4.92
CA ILE A 418 19.41 1.74 6.27
C ILE A 418 18.20 0.85 6.46
N ALA A 419 16.99 1.31 6.09
CA ALA A 419 15.78 0.49 6.14
C ALA A 419 15.93 -0.79 5.30
N SER A 420 16.48 -0.69 4.08
CA SER A 420 16.74 -1.84 3.22
C SER A 420 17.80 -2.80 3.81
N ALA A 421 18.84 -2.28 4.46
CA ALA A 421 19.83 -3.10 5.17
C ALA A 421 19.19 -3.82 6.38
N LEU A 422 18.33 -3.14 7.14
CA LEU A 422 17.60 -3.75 8.26
C LEU A 422 16.62 -4.83 7.77
N ILE A 423 16.01 -4.67 6.59
CA ILE A 423 15.20 -5.72 5.96
C ILE A 423 16.03 -6.99 5.76
N ILE A 424 17.25 -6.88 5.26
CA ILE A 424 18.16 -8.04 5.07
C ILE A 424 18.50 -8.68 6.42
N ILE A 425 18.85 -7.89 7.43
CA ILE A 425 19.25 -8.38 8.76
C ILE A 425 18.07 -9.10 9.44
N ILE A 426 16.87 -8.51 9.47
CA ILE A 426 15.69 -9.10 10.11
C ILE A 426 15.27 -10.37 9.35
N SER A 427 15.31 -10.34 8.02
CA SER A 427 15.00 -11.52 7.20
C SER A 427 15.96 -12.66 7.48
N ALA A 428 17.26 -12.39 7.55
CA ALA A 428 18.27 -13.40 7.89
C ALA A 428 18.08 -13.96 9.31
N MET A 429 17.73 -13.14 10.30
CA MET A 429 17.44 -13.60 11.66
C MET A 429 16.20 -14.50 11.70
N LEU A 430 15.13 -14.13 11.01
CA LEU A 430 13.92 -14.96 10.92
C LEU A 430 14.20 -16.29 10.21
N GLU A 431 14.93 -16.24 9.09
CA GLU A 431 15.36 -17.43 8.33
C GLU A 431 16.16 -18.39 9.21
N LEU A 432 17.19 -17.91 9.90
CA LEU A 432 17.99 -18.71 10.82
C LEU A 432 17.16 -19.35 11.94
N LYS A 433 16.22 -18.58 12.49
CA LYS A 433 15.29 -19.08 13.52
C LYS A 433 14.41 -20.22 12.95
N PHE A 434 13.87 -20.06 11.74
CA PHE A 434 13.03 -21.06 11.12
C PHE A 434 13.81 -22.32 10.71
N VAL A 435 15.00 -22.16 10.12
CA VAL A 435 15.90 -23.30 9.80
C VAL A 435 16.22 -24.09 11.06
N ARG A 436 16.61 -23.41 12.16
CA ARG A 436 16.91 -24.07 13.45
C ARG A 436 15.69 -24.79 14.02
N ALA A 437 14.50 -24.16 13.96
CA ALA A 437 13.26 -24.76 14.43
C ALA A 437 12.89 -26.01 13.59
N ASN A 438 12.98 -25.91 12.26
CA ASN A 438 12.71 -27.01 11.36
C ASN A 438 13.67 -28.21 11.59
N ARG A 439 14.97 -27.94 11.78
CA ARG A 439 15.97 -28.99 12.11
C ARG A 439 15.68 -29.67 13.43
N ARG A 440 15.34 -28.90 14.47
CA ARG A 440 14.97 -29.47 15.80
C ARG A 440 13.72 -30.34 15.70
N ALA A 441 12.70 -29.91 14.96
CA ALA A 441 11.48 -30.68 14.77
C ALA A 441 11.71 -31.93 13.91
N ALA A 442 12.65 -31.91 12.96
CA ALA A 442 13.05 -33.10 12.19
C ALA A 442 13.81 -34.14 13.03
N ALA A 443 14.53 -33.68 14.07
CA ALA A 443 15.25 -34.53 15.02
C ALA A 443 14.36 -35.09 16.16
N GLY A 444 13.02 -35.02 16.02
CA GLY A 444 12.08 -35.51 17.05
C GLY A 444 11.88 -34.58 18.24
N GLY A 445 12.28 -33.29 18.11
CA GLY A 445 12.14 -32.27 19.13
C GLY A 445 10.72 -31.66 19.18
N LYS A 446 10.61 -30.43 19.68
CA LYS A 446 9.34 -29.71 19.89
C LYS A 446 8.52 -29.58 18.60
N VAL A 447 7.24 -29.98 18.66
CA VAL A 447 6.25 -29.78 17.59
C VAL A 447 6.07 -28.28 17.29
N ILE A 448 6.15 -27.93 16.01
CA ILE A 448 6.02 -26.53 15.58
C ILE A 448 4.54 -26.17 15.42
N GLU A 449 4.11 -24.99 15.95
CA GLU A 449 2.73 -24.49 15.88
C GLU A 449 1.65 -25.51 16.31
N GLY A 450 2.02 -26.48 17.17
CA GLY A 450 1.10 -27.51 17.67
C GLY A 450 0.62 -28.52 16.62
N LEU A 451 1.29 -28.64 15.47
CA LEU A 451 0.95 -29.60 14.42
C LEU A 451 2.17 -30.45 14.06
N GLU A 452 2.03 -31.78 14.23
CA GLU A 452 3.05 -32.73 13.75
C GLU A 452 3.22 -32.61 12.23
N GLY A 453 4.47 -32.66 11.78
CA GLY A 453 4.78 -32.50 10.36
C GLY A 453 4.80 -31.06 9.84
N PHE A 454 4.29 -30.08 10.60
CA PHE A 454 4.40 -28.69 10.18
C PHE A 454 5.86 -28.24 10.12
N ARG A 455 6.20 -27.51 9.07
CA ARG A 455 7.52 -26.87 8.90
C ARG A 455 7.32 -25.43 8.50
N TYR A 456 8.18 -24.55 9.03
CA TYR A 456 8.23 -23.18 8.58
C TYR A 456 8.73 -23.09 7.14
N THR A 457 8.09 -22.23 6.35
CA THR A 457 8.57 -21.85 5.02
C THR A 457 9.75 -20.91 5.17
N LEU A 458 10.81 -21.14 4.44
CA LEU A 458 12.06 -20.36 4.48
C LEU A 458 12.02 -19.22 3.49
#